data_20d18f40cb269f6e5256b56a55727793
#
_entry.id   20d18f40cb269f6e5256b56a55727793
#
_cell.length_a   1.000
_cell.length_b   1.000
_cell.length_c   1.000
_cell.angle_alpha   90.00
_cell.angle_beta   90.00
_cell.angle_gamma   90.00
#
_symmetry.space_group_name_H-M   'P 1'
#
loop_
_entity.id
_entity.type
_entity.pdbx_description
1 polymer ?
#
loop_
_entity_poly.entity_id
_entity_poly.type
_entity_poly.pdbx_seq_one_letter_code
_entity_poly.pdbx_strand_id
1 'polypeptide(L)'
;MKRLHVHVGVSDLDQSIGFYSTLFGAEPTVKKHDYAKWMLDDPRVNFAISANNAHKGIEHLGIQVDDQAELAEVYGRLKAADGPVLEEGRTT
;
A
#
# COMPACT_ATOMS: atom_id res chain seq x y z
N MET A 1 9.75 -12.22 -1.68
CA MET A 1 8.30 -12.46 -1.88
C MET A 1 7.57 -11.14 -1.97
N LYS A 2 6.72 -11.01 -2.95
CA LYS A 2 6.04 -9.76 -3.23
C LYS A 2 4.91 -9.47 -2.23
N ARG A 3 4.61 -8.19 -2.03
CA ARG A 3 3.47 -7.75 -1.21
C ARG A 3 2.51 -6.96 -2.09
N LEU A 4 1.22 -7.12 -1.84
CA LEU A 4 0.24 -6.21 -2.44
C LEU A 4 0.33 -4.88 -1.72
N HIS A 5 0.44 -3.79 -2.46
CA HIS A 5 0.45 -2.45 -1.89
C HIS A 5 -0.87 -1.76 -2.21
N VAL A 6 -1.53 -1.27 -1.18
CA VAL A 6 -2.81 -0.58 -1.31
C VAL A 6 -2.73 0.72 -0.53
N HIS A 7 -3.10 1.82 -1.15
CA HIS A 7 -3.18 3.11 -0.48
C HIS A 7 -4.61 3.63 -0.60
N VAL A 8 -5.22 3.91 0.54
CA VAL A 8 -6.63 4.32 0.60
C VAL A 8 -6.72 5.70 1.24
N GLY A 9 -7.48 6.59 0.61
CA GLY A 9 -7.81 7.88 1.21
C GLY A 9 -9.00 7.72 2.13
N VAL A 10 -8.93 8.27 3.34
CA VAL A 10 -9.98 8.14 4.35
C VAL A 10 -10.37 9.52 4.86
N SER A 11 -11.59 9.62 5.42
CA SER A 11 -12.08 10.88 5.96
C SER A 11 -11.64 11.11 7.41
N ASP A 12 -11.53 10.03 8.18
CA ASP A 12 -11.20 10.12 9.60
C ASP A 12 -10.10 9.11 9.89
N LEU A 13 -8.89 9.61 10.08
CA LEU A 13 -7.74 8.74 10.23
C LEU A 13 -7.83 7.89 11.48
N ASP A 14 -8.18 8.48 12.63
CA ASP A 14 -8.21 7.74 13.89
C ASP A 14 -9.27 6.64 13.87
N GLN A 15 -10.44 6.93 13.32
CA GLN A 15 -11.49 5.94 13.20
C GLN A 15 -11.04 4.81 12.28
N SER A 16 -10.40 5.14 11.18
CA SER A 16 -9.91 4.16 10.21
C SER A 16 -8.78 3.32 10.80
N ILE A 17 -7.90 3.93 11.58
CA ILE A 17 -6.84 3.17 12.27
C ILE A 17 -7.48 2.15 13.20
N GLY A 18 -8.51 2.54 13.95
CA GLY A 18 -9.20 1.59 14.82
C GLY A 18 -9.80 0.44 14.06
N PHE A 19 -10.47 0.72 12.95
CA PHE A 19 -11.07 -0.31 12.13
C PHE A 19 -10.03 -1.29 11.58
N TYR A 20 -8.98 -0.77 10.97
CA TYR A 20 -7.99 -1.63 10.31
C TYR A 20 -7.09 -2.35 11.31
N SER A 21 -6.79 -1.73 12.46
CA SER A 21 -6.04 -2.42 13.51
C SER A 21 -6.82 -3.63 14.01
N THR A 22 -8.14 -3.50 14.13
CA THR A 22 -8.97 -4.62 14.54
C THR A 22 -9.04 -5.69 13.45
N LEU A 23 -9.25 -5.26 12.22
CA LEU A 23 -9.35 -6.18 11.09
C LEU A 23 -8.06 -6.98 10.90
N PHE A 24 -6.91 -6.33 10.96
CA PHE A 24 -5.62 -6.97 10.75
C PHE A 24 -5.09 -7.65 12.02
N GLY A 25 -5.65 -7.33 13.18
CA GLY A 25 -5.14 -7.84 14.43
C GLY A 25 -3.77 -7.28 14.78
N ALA A 26 -3.46 -6.06 14.33
CA ALA A 26 -2.16 -5.46 14.52
C ALA A 26 -2.25 -3.95 14.47
N GLU A 27 -1.39 -3.28 15.25
CA GLU A 27 -1.28 -1.84 15.21
C GLU A 27 -0.48 -1.41 13.98
N PRO A 28 -0.64 -0.17 13.52
CA PRO A 28 0.14 0.29 12.36
C PRO A 28 1.64 0.18 12.61
N THR A 29 2.37 -0.18 11.57
CA THR A 29 3.83 -0.20 11.60
C THR A 29 4.37 1.22 11.65
N VAL A 30 3.70 2.15 10.96
CA VAL A 30 4.06 3.57 10.94
C VAL A 30 2.79 4.36 11.16
N LYS A 31 2.86 5.41 12.00
CA LYS A 31 1.73 6.31 12.20
C LYS A 31 2.23 7.75 12.24
N LYS A 32 1.59 8.60 11.47
CA LYS A 32 1.86 10.04 11.45
C LYS A 32 0.53 10.77 11.65
N HIS A 33 0.55 12.10 11.72
CA HIS A 33 -0.67 12.86 12.02
C HIS A 33 -1.75 12.70 10.94
N ASP A 34 -1.34 12.41 9.70
CA ASP A 34 -2.28 12.30 8.57
C ASP A 34 -2.14 10.99 7.81
N TYR A 35 -1.43 10.01 8.36
CA TYR A 35 -1.03 8.83 7.60
C TYR A 35 -0.77 7.65 8.54
N ALA A 36 -1.12 6.46 8.11
CA ALA A 36 -0.76 5.23 8.82
C ALA A 36 -0.49 4.13 7.81
N LYS A 37 0.38 3.21 8.17
CA LYS A 37 0.74 2.10 7.30
C LYS A 37 0.93 0.83 8.10
N TRP A 38 0.41 -0.27 7.58
CA TRP A 38 0.62 -1.61 8.10
C TRP A 38 1.47 -2.37 7.10
N MET A 39 2.66 -2.79 7.51
CA MET A 39 3.53 -3.63 6.70
C MET A 39 3.43 -5.03 7.28
N LEU A 40 2.59 -5.87 6.68
CA LEU A 40 2.23 -7.16 7.25
C LEU A 40 2.79 -8.31 6.43
N ASP A 41 2.99 -9.44 7.11
CA ASP A 41 3.41 -10.66 6.43
C ASP A 41 2.25 -11.63 6.23
N ASP A 42 1.16 -11.48 7.03
CA ASP A 42 -0.01 -12.35 6.93
C ASP A 42 -1.26 -11.54 7.27
N PRO A 43 -2.01 -11.08 6.29
CA PRO A 43 -1.77 -11.19 4.85
C PRO A 43 -0.53 -10.40 4.44
N ARG A 44 0.10 -10.81 3.35
CA ARG A 44 1.33 -10.16 2.92
C ARG A 44 0.98 -8.91 2.14
N VAL A 45 0.90 -7.81 2.85
CA VAL A 45 0.37 -6.56 2.30
C VAL A 45 1.09 -5.37 2.90
N ASN A 46 1.26 -4.34 2.08
CA ASN A 46 1.68 -3.02 2.51
C ASN A 46 0.43 -2.15 2.36
N PHE A 47 -0.28 -1.92 3.45
CA PHE A 47 -1.54 -1.22 3.45
C PHE A 47 -1.39 0.14 4.11
N ALA A 48 -1.67 1.20 3.36
CA ALA A 48 -1.51 2.57 3.84
C ALA A 48 -2.83 3.33 3.74
N ILE A 49 -3.06 4.22 4.69
CA ILE A 49 -4.21 5.12 4.64
C ILE A 49 -3.72 6.54 4.91
N SER A 50 -4.39 7.51 4.31
CA SER A 50 -4.09 8.91 4.55
C SER A 50 -5.36 9.72 4.56
N ALA A 51 -5.37 10.79 5.36
CA ALA A 51 -6.55 11.63 5.51
C ALA A 51 -6.36 13.02 4.91
N ASN A 52 -5.19 13.28 4.34
CA ASN A 52 -4.86 14.63 3.88
C ASN A 52 -5.05 14.84 2.39
N ASN A 53 -5.46 13.84 1.64
CA ASN A 53 -5.67 14.07 0.23
C ASN A 53 -7.16 14.18 -0.09
N ALA A 54 -7.48 14.74 -1.24
CA ALA A 54 -8.86 15.00 -1.60
C ALA A 54 -9.59 13.73 -2.06
N HIS A 55 -8.85 12.71 -2.44
CA HIS A 55 -9.45 11.49 -2.96
C HIS A 55 -9.77 10.52 -1.84
N LYS A 56 -11.00 10.06 -1.76
CA LYS A 56 -11.43 9.05 -0.81
C LYS A 56 -11.58 7.72 -1.52
N GLY A 57 -11.25 6.64 -0.84
CA GLY A 57 -11.25 5.31 -1.43
C GLY A 57 -9.87 4.95 -1.92
N ILE A 58 -9.77 3.99 -2.82
CA ILE A 58 -8.48 3.50 -3.30
C ILE A 58 -7.76 4.60 -4.06
N GLU A 59 -6.60 5.00 -3.56
CA GLU A 59 -5.77 6.01 -4.16
C GLU A 59 -4.86 5.40 -5.21
N HIS A 60 -4.19 4.32 -4.88
CA HIS A 60 -3.41 3.55 -5.86
C HIS A 60 -3.18 2.13 -5.35
N LEU A 61 -2.87 1.25 -6.28
CA LEU A 61 -2.53 -0.14 -6.02
C LEU A 61 -1.19 -0.43 -6.68
N GLY A 62 -0.47 -1.37 -6.14
CA GLY A 62 0.80 -1.78 -6.73
C GLY A 62 1.29 -3.09 -6.15
N ILE A 63 2.46 -3.48 -6.57
CA ILE A 63 3.15 -4.66 -6.06
C ILE A 63 4.49 -4.20 -5.51
N GLN A 64 4.70 -4.44 -4.24
CA GLN A 64 5.98 -4.15 -3.61
C GLN A 64 6.89 -5.36 -3.77
N VAL A 65 8.11 -5.12 -4.16
CA VAL A 65 9.07 -6.19 -4.40
C VAL A 65 10.22 -6.09 -3.40
N ASP A 66 10.93 -7.22 -3.20
CA ASP A 66 12.01 -7.28 -2.23
C ASP A 66 13.38 -7.13 -2.87
N ASP A 67 13.52 -7.38 -4.17
CA ASP A 67 14.82 -7.31 -4.84
C ASP A 67 14.67 -6.95 -6.32
N GLN A 68 15.81 -6.75 -6.98
CA GLN A 68 15.83 -6.33 -8.37
C GLN A 68 15.24 -7.38 -9.32
N ALA A 69 15.41 -8.64 -9.01
CA ALA A 69 14.87 -9.70 -9.86
C ALA A 69 13.35 -9.67 -9.84
N GLU A 70 12.74 -9.47 -8.68
CA GLU A 70 11.29 -9.32 -8.57
C GLU A 70 10.81 -8.07 -9.27
N LEU A 71 11.57 -6.98 -9.18
CA LEU A 71 11.20 -5.73 -9.85
C LEU A 71 11.17 -5.92 -11.36
N ALA A 72 12.17 -6.56 -11.91
CA ALA A 72 12.23 -6.84 -13.35
C ALA A 72 11.05 -7.70 -13.79
N GLU A 73 10.68 -8.68 -12.97
CA GLU A 73 9.56 -9.55 -13.26
C GLU A 73 8.26 -8.78 -13.31
N VAL A 74 8.04 -7.89 -12.36
CA VAL A 74 6.80 -7.08 -12.30
C VAL A 74 6.77 -6.12 -13.49
N TYR A 75 7.87 -5.46 -13.81
CA TYR A 75 7.92 -4.57 -14.98
C TYR A 75 7.64 -5.34 -16.27
N GLY A 76 8.17 -6.56 -16.39
CA GLY A 76 7.89 -7.39 -17.54
C GLY A 76 6.41 -7.72 -17.68
N ARG A 77 5.76 -8.01 -16.58
CA ARG A 77 4.32 -8.29 -16.58
C ARG A 77 3.50 -7.05 -16.93
N LEU A 78 3.89 -5.89 -16.41
CA LEU A 78 3.21 -4.64 -16.73
C LEU A 78 3.33 -4.31 -18.20
N LYS A 79 4.50 -4.52 -18.78
CA LYS A 79 4.68 -4.30 -20.22
C LYS A 79 3.82 -5.25 -21.04
N ALA A 80 3.78 -6.52 -20.66
CA ALA A 80 2.99 -7.52 -21.35
C ALA A 80 1.51 -7.21 -21.27
N ALA A 81 1.07 -6.60 -20.16
CA ALA A 81 -0.32 -6.21 -20.00
C ALA A 81 -0.66 -4.91 -20.71
N ASP A 82 0.35 -4.24 -21.28
CA ASP A 82 0.17 -2.98 -22.02
C ASP A 82 -0.48 -1.92 -21.13
N GLY A 83 -0.15 -1.90 -19.85
CA GLY A 83 -0.66 -0.92 -18.93
C GLY A 83 0.38 0.15 -18.62
N PRO A 84 -0.03 1.22 -17.94
CA PRO A 84 0.91 2.25 -17.55
C PRO A 84 1.88 1.72 -16.49
N VAL A 85 3.13 2.09 -16.59
CA VAL A 85 4.15 1.73 -15.62
C VAL A 85 4.57 2.99 -14.87
N LEU A 86 4.24 3.02 -13.59
CA LEU A 86 4.72 4.10 -12.76
C LEU A 86 6.00 3.69 -12.13
N GLU A 87 6.87 4.65 -12.02
CA GLU A 87 8.03 4.41 -11.74
C GLU A 87 8.47 4.13 -10.51
N GLU A 88 8.84 3.56 -9.99
CA GLU A 88 9.35 3.37 -9.11
C GLU A 88 9.78 2.79 -8.23
N GLY A 89 10.31 2.42 -7.94
CA GLY A 89 11.07 1.77 -7.00
C GLY A 89 10.83 2.04 -5.59
N ARG A 90 9.86 2.80 -5.27
CA ARG A 90 9.66 3.12 -3.88
C ARG A 90 8.21 3.03 -3.52
N THR A 91 7.93 2.83 -2.24
CA THR A 91 6.57 2.80 -1.74
C THR A 91 6.25 4.07 -1.01
N THR A 92 5.01 4.33 -0.86
CA THR A 92 4.54 5.45 -0.06
C THR A 92 3.85 4.94 1.19
#